data_544b7eff86285eaf66e9d485c6d2e846
#
_entry.id   544b7eff86285eaf66e9d485c6d2e846
#
_cell.length_a   1.000
_cell.length_b   1.000
_cell.length_c   1.000
_cell.angle_alpha   90.00
_cell.angle_beta   90.00
_cell.angle_gamma   90.00
#
_symmetry.space_group_name_H-M   'P 1'
#
loop_
_entity.id
_entity.type
_entity.pdbx_description
1 polymer ?
#
loop_
_entity_poly.entity_id
_entity_poly.type
_entity_poly.pdbx_seq_one_letter_code
_entity_poly.pdbx_strand_id
1 'polypeptide(L)'
;MENGSRSKLLEDPYVKRVWDLIMGESLFKKSPEDLASLRESLRRECLQYFARHSPYYVDLFERLEIDPAKATLHDIAKLAIPSDMLRGDGQKRFLIQDLEEGGETFSSSGTTGKDPVRVYRSPVDLAIMLKANTDLFEHVYGDVLKQGEGVALFMAAPELRYKLSFVAFVDLTLDKKGIELLYGMDLEDKAQAGTPWQKLTTNKENLLKFLKSKKEPKLFFTAPAGVHILGQKFESMGFGKKFAYKLASGAPPIRLGKGGIIVTGGGSKGFADLPPYPQLVSNAQKHFVSKSVEGKQIETPFMDVLGMTETLTALIDRYGVMDKVPHPLAEAFLLDPLTFEPIEEEGMEGILGIFNPFTTSWLEVFYPGDIMTWHSSKGFYGKEFVYKRRLSVKEGWDLQRACGGTLEEMMTKQ
;
A
#
# COMPACT_ATOMS: atom_id res chain seq x y z
N MET A 1 -22.36 -7.91 4.74
CA MET A 1 -22.00 -9.28 5.16
C MET A 1 -23.03 -9.76 6.18
N GLU A 2 -24.17 -10.15 5.67
CA GLU A 2 -25.23 -10.79 6.45
C GLU A 2 -25.39 -12.19 5.88
N ASN A 3 -24.69 -13.13 6.48
CA ASN A 3 -25.05 -14.53 6.71
C ASN A 3 -23.80 -15.22 7.26
N GLY A 4 -23.80 -15.37 8.56
CA GLY A 4 -22.65 -15.71 9.35
C GLY A 4 -22.21 -17.18 9.29
N SER A 5 -21.56 -17.56 8.24
CA SER A 5 -20.57 -18.63 8.35
C SER A 5 -19.30 -17.99 8.90
N ARG A 6 -18.99 -18.22 10.16
CA ARG A 6 -17.71 -17.81 10.77
C ARG A 6 -16.61 -18.51 9.99
N SER A 7 -15.62 -17.74 9.50
CA SER A 7 -14.48 -18.28 8.78
C SER A 7 -13.84 -19.43 9.57
N LYS A 8 -13.61 -20.57 8.93
CA LYS A 8 -12.92 -21.71 9.55
C LYS A 8 -11.49 -21.37 9.93
N LEU A 9 -10.87 -20.45 9.22
CA LEU A 9 -9.52 -19.98 9.56
C LEU A 9 -9.45 -19.38 10.96
N LEU A 10 -10.55 -18.79 11.48
CA LEU A 10 -10.61 -18.25 12.84
C LEU A 10 -10.63 -19.33 13.93
N GLU A 11 -10.71 -20.61 13.58
CA GLU A 11 -10.54 -21.74 14.52
C GLU A 11 -9.06 -22.01 14.82
N ASP A 12 -8.12 -21.62 13.92
CA ASP A 12 -6.69 -21.72 14.21
C ASP A 12 -6.28 -20.67 15.27
N PRO A 13 -5.55 -21.07 16.32
CA PRO A 13 -5.16 -20.17 17.41
C PRO A 13 -4.34 -18.96 16.95
N TYR A 14 -3.46 -19.13 15.96
CA TYR A 14 -2.67 -18.03 15.39
C TYR A 14 -3.57 -17.03 14.67
N VAL A 15 -4.44 -17.51 13.77
CA VAL A 15 -5.36 -16.65 13.02
C VAL A 15 -6.30 -15.89 13.96
N LYS A 16 -6.83 -16.57 14.98
CA LYS A 16 -7.64 -15.93 16.01
C LYS A 16 -6.88 -14.85 16.76
N ARG A 17 -5.64 -15.13 17.17
CA ARG A 17 -4.80 -14.13 17.85
C ARG A 17 -4.54 -12.90 16.99
N VAL A 18 -4.17 -13.10 15.73
CA VAL A 18 -3.97 -12.01 14.75
C VAL A 18 -5.24 -11.19 14.61
N TRP A 19 -6.37 -11.86 14.43
CA TRP A 19 -7.68 -11.21 14.35
C TRP A 19 -7.97 -10.35 15.57
N ASP A 20 -7.83 -10.91 16.79
CA ASP A 20 -8.09 -10.19 18.03
C ASP A 20 -7.15 -8.98 18.21
N LEU A 21 -5.90 -9.08 17.76
CA LEU A 21 -4.94 -7.98 17.80
C LEU A 21 -5.29 -6.85 16.82
N ILE A 22 -5.64 -7.19 15.58
CA ILE A 22 -5.95 -6.19 14.53
C ILE A 22 -7.32 -5.56 14.75
N MET A 23 -8.32 -6.35 15.14
CA MET A 23 -9.67 -5.84 15.40
C MET A 23 -9.77 -5.07 16.72
N GLY A 24 -8.79 -5.24 17.61
CA GLY A 24 -8.70 -4.49 18.86
C GLY A 24 -8.23 -3.04 18.64
N GLU A 25 -8.54 -2.14 19.59
CA GLU A 25 -8.22 -0.71 19.49
C GLU A 25 -6.90 -0.30 20.19
N SER A 26 -6.12 -1.27 20.68
CA SER A 26 -5.02 -0.98 21.60
C SER A 26 -3.62 -0.92 20.98
N LEU A 27 -3.45 -1.32 19.72
CA LEU A 27 -2.12 -1.45 19.10
C LEU A 27 -1.31 -0.14 19.12
N PHE A 28 -1.91 0.94 18.65
CA PHE A 28 -1.23 2.25 18.54
C PHE A 28 -1.02 2.95 19.91
N LYS A 29 -1.52 2.35 21.01
CA LYS A 29 -1.31 2.83 22.38
C LYS A 29 -0.15 2.10 23.09
N LYS A 30 0.42 1.07 22.44
CA LYS A 30 1.54 0.30 22.99
C LYS A 30 2.86 1.04 22.79
N SER A 31 3.81 0.78 23.68
CA SER A 31 5.17 1.29 23.52
C SER A 31 5.87 0.65 22.31
N PRO A 32 6.88 1.29 21.72
CA PRO A 32 7.69 0.69 20.67
C PRO A 32 8.31 -0.65 21.07
N GLU A 33 8.71 -0.80 22.34
CA GLU A 33 9.30 -2.01 22.92
C GLU A 33 8.27 -3.15 23.01
N ASP A 34 7.05 -2.84 23.46
CA ASP A 34 5.96 -3.81 23.50
C ASP A 34 5.60 -4.28 22.08
N LEU A 35 5.56 -3.37 21.12
CA LEU A 35 5.30 -3.70 19.73
C LEU A 35 6.43 -4.52 19.10
N ALA A 36 7.69 -4.25 19.45
CA ALA A 36 8.82 -5.04 18.99
C ALA A 36 8.73 -6.49 19.52
N SER A 37 8.44 -6.65 20.82
CA SER A 37 8.23 -7.97 21.44
C SER A 37 7.06 -8.72 20.81
N LEU A 38 5.99 -8.00 20.49
CA LEU A 38 4.81 -8.56 19.84
C LEU A 38 5.12 -9.02 18.40
N ARG A 39 5.86 -8.22 17.61
CA ARG A 39 6.33 -8.63 16.29
C ARG A 39 7.18 -9.89 16.34
N GLU A 40 8.11 -9.97 17.31
CA GLU A 40 8.96 -11.15 17.49
C GLU A 40 8.13 -12.42 17.80
N SER A 41 7.14 -12.31 18.69
CA SER A 41 6.23 -13.43 18.98
C SER A 41 5.41 -13.84 17.75
N LEU A 42 4.81 -12.87 17.05
CA LEU A 42 4.00 -13.13 15.86
C LEU A 42 4.81 -13.72 14.72
N ARG A 43 6.08 -13.31 14.55
CA ARG A 43 7.00 -13.88 13.55
C ARG A 43 7.09 -15.40 13.72
N ARG A 44 7.37 -15.86 14.93
CA ARG A 44 7.50 -17.29 15.24
C ARG A 44 6.19 -18.03 15.02
N GLU A 45 5.10 -17.48 15.49
CA GLU A 45 3.77 -18.09 15.35
C GLU A 45 3.32 -18.16 13.89
N CYS A 46 3.61 -17.12 13.12
CA CYS A 46 3.35 -17.08 11.69
C CYS A 46 4.08 -18.19 10.93
N LEU A 47 5.38 -18.34 11.15
CA LEU A 47 6.15 -19.41 10.50
C LEU A 47 5.65 -20.80 10.93
N GLN A 48 5.32 -21.01 12.22
CA GLN A 48 4.73 -22.25 12.68
C GLN A 48 3.36 -22.52 12.04
N TYR A 49 2.54 -21.49 11.86
CA TYR A 49 1.27 -21.60 11.16
C TYR A 49 1.47 -22.09 9.72
N PHE A 50 2.35 -21.45 8.95
CA PHE A 50 2.61 -21.85 7.57
C PHE A 50 3.26 -23.24 7.46
N ALA A 51 4.10 -23.63 8.41
CA ALA A 51 4.62 -25.01 8.49
C ALA A 51 3.51 -26.05 8.68
N ARG A 52 2.45 -25.71 9.45
CA ARG A 52 1.32 -26.64 9.64
C ARG A 52 0.39 -26.74 8.43
N HIS A 53 0.27 -25.67 7.66
CA HIS A 53 -0.73 -25.56 6.58
C HIS A 53 -0.17 -25.68 5.16
N SER A 54 1.16 -25.82 4.99
CA SER A 54 1.77 -25.95 3.69
C SER A 54 3.05 -26.77 3.71
N PRO A 55 3.08 -27.94 3.04
CA PRO A 55 4.29 -28.76 2.91
C PRO A 55 5.44 -27.99 2.23
N TYR A 56 5.13 -27.05 1.35
CA TYR A 56 6.11 -26.19 0.73
C TYR A 56 6.97 -25.44 1.75
N TYR A 57 6.36 -24.89 2.79
CA TYR A 57 7.09 -24.15 3.81
C TYR A 57 7.87 -25.08 4.76
N VAL A 58 7.38 -26.28 5.04
CA VAL A 58 8.15 -27.27 5.79
C VAL A 58 9.47 -27.56 5.08
N ASP A 59 9.39 -27.92 3.79
CA ASP A 59 10.54 -28.23 2.98
C ASP A 59 11.50 -27.01 2.82
N LEU A 60 10.94 -25.80 2.65
CA LEU A 60 11.73 -24.59 2.57
C LEU A 60 12.48 -24.29 3.87
N PHE A 61 11.83 -24.42 5.03
CA PHE A 61 12.45 -24.17 6.32
C PHE A 61 13.56 -25.19 6.63
N GLU A 62 13.34 -26.46 6.29
CA GLU A 62 14.38 -27.49 6.41
C GLU A 62 15.61 -27.18 5.54
N ARG A 63 15.41 -26.80 4.26
CA ARG A 63 16.52 -26.45 3.36
C ARG A 63 17.31 -25.22 3.80
N LEU A 64 16.63 -24.24 4.39
CA LEU A 64 17.26 -23.01 4.85
C LEU A 64 17.75 -23.09 6.30
N GLU A 65 17.61 -24.25 6.94
CA GLU A 65 17.96 -24.50 8.35
C GLU A 65 17.28 -23.52 9.30
N ILE A 66 16.00 -23.17 9.03
CA ILE A 66 15.20 -22.26 9.83
C ILE A 66 14.33 -23.07 10.82
N ASP A 67 14.51 -22.82 12.11
CA ASP A 67 13.58 -23.27 13.15
C ASP A 67 12.45 -22.23 13.33
N PRO A 68 11.21 -22.52 12.90
CA PRO A 68 10.09 -21.57 13.02
C PRO A 68 9.87 -21.07 14.45
N ALA A 69 10.17 -21.89 15.46
CA ALA A 69 9.97 -21.52 16.86
C ALA A 69 11.01 -20.51 17.40
N LYS A 70 12.12 -20.35 16.70
CA LYS A 70 13.24 -19.46 17.09
C LYS A 70 13.57 -18.39 16.05
N ALA A 71 12.77 -18.31 14.98
CA ALA A 71 13.06 -17.47 13.84
C ALA A 71 13.33 -16.00 14.22
N THR A 72 14.41 -15.49 13.66
CA THR A 72 14.90 -14.11 13.79
C THR A 72 14.54 -13.29 12.56
N LEU A 73 14.83 -11.98 12.57
CA LEU A 73 14.69 -11.14 11.37
C LEU A 73 15.64 -11.58 10.25
N HIS A 74 16.82 -12.09 10.61
CA HIS A 74 17.75 -12.65 9.65
C HIS A 74 17.17 -13.87 8.91
N ASP A 75 16.45 -14.75 9.62
CA ASP A 75 15.75 -15.88 8.99
C ASP A 75 14.62 -15.41 8.07
N ILE A 76 13.90 -14.34 8.45
CA ILE A 76 12.91 -13.72 7.57
C ILE A 76 13.56 -13.16 6.30
N ALA A 77 14.72 -12.52 6.40
CA ALA A 77 15.44 -12.02 5.25
C ALA A 77 15.78 -13.13 4.23
N LYS A 78 16.19 -14.32 4.71
CA LYS A 78 16.45 -15.49 3.86
C LYS A 78 15.19 -15.99 3.13
N LEU A 79 14.00 -15.77 3.69
CA LEU A 79 12.72 -16.16 3.11
C LEU A 79 12.19 -15.15 2.10
N ALA A 80 12.79 -13.95 1.99
CA ALA A 80 12.27 -12.87 1.16
C ALA A 80 12.39 -13.20 -0.33
N ILE A 81 11.26 -13.23 -1.02
CA ILE A 81 11.19 -13.47 -2.47
C ILE A 81 11.04 -12.15 -3.24
N PRO A 82 11.56 -12.05 -4.47
CA PRO A 82 11.25 -10.92 -5.33
C PRO A 82 9.77 -10.94 -5.76
N SER A 83 9.14 -9.77 -5.83
CA SER A 83 7.74 -9.64 -6.30
C SER A 83 7.49 -10.31 -7.65
N ASP A 84 8.50 -10.42 -8.51
CA ASP A 84 8.38 -11.05 -9.81
C ASP A 84 8.01 -12.55 -9.73
N MET A 85 8.29 -13.23 -8.61
CA MET A 85 7.87 -14.63 -8.39
C MET A 85 6.36 -14.82 -8.22
N LEU A 86 5.63 -13.74 -7.94
CA LEU A 86 4.17 -13.76 -7.81
C LEU A 86 3.45 -13.46 -9.13
N ARG A 87 4.18 -13.35 -10.25
CA ARG A 87 3.59 -13.08 -11.57
C ARG A 87 2.84 -14.26 -12.12
N GLY A 88 1.77 -13.97 -12.87
CA GLY A 88 0.91 -14.99 -13.43
C GLY A 88 0.33 -15.91 -12.36
N ASP A 89 0.65 -17.18 -12.44
CA ASP A 89 0.25 -18.23 -11.48
C ASP A 89 1.29 -18.47 -10.36
N GLY A 90 2.34 -17.66 -10.29
CA GLY A 90 3.46 -17.88 -9.37
C GLY A 90 3.07 -17.96 -7.89
N GLN A 91 2.02 -17.23 -7.47
CA GLN A 91 1.57 -17.28 -6.08
C GLN A 91 1.03 -18.67 -5.67
N LYS A 92 0.52 -19.48 -6.59
CA LYS A 92 -0.14 -20.75 -6.25
C LYS A 92 0.72 -21.66 -5.37
N ARG A 93 2.05 -21.64 -5.54
CA ARG A 93 2.99 -22.46 -4.74
C ARG A 93 3.13 -21.98 -3.29
N PHE A 94 2.84 -20.71 -3.03
CA PHE A 94 2.99 -20.08 -1.72
C PHE A 94 1.71 -20.11 -0.89
N LEU A 95 0.58 -20.51 -1.47
CA LEU A 95 -0.70 -20.56 -0.78
C LEU A 95 -0.77 -21.74 0.19
N ILE A 96 -1.50 -21.58 1.29
CA ILE A 96 -1.86 -22.70 2.16
C ILE A 96 -2.79 -23.69 1.41
N GLN A 97 -2.82 -24.95 1.86
CA GLN A 97 -3.62 -25.99 1.18
C GLN A 97 -5.12 -25.78 1.32
N ASP A 98 -5.57 -25.37 2.51
CA ASP A 98 -6.99 -25.22 2.84
C ASP A 98 -7.45 -23.77 2.70
N LEU A 99 -7.35 -23.21 1.48
CA LEU A 99 -7.85 -21.87 1.20
C LEU A 99 -9.37 -21.80 1.33
N GLU A 100 -9.85 -20.77 2.02
CA GLU A 100 -11.28 -20.49 2.08
C GLU A 100 -11.78 -19.94 0.75
N GLU A 101 -13.00 -20.35 0.37
CA GLU A 101 -13.74 -19.75 -0.72
C GLU A 101 -14.22 -18.32 -0.34
N GLY A 102 -14.51 -17.49 -1.34
CA GLY A 102 -15.06 -16.14 -1.15
C GLY A 102 -14.01 -15.04 -0.93
N GLY A 103 -12.73 -15.36 -1.08
CA GLY A 103 -11.66 -14.35 -1.16
C GLY A 103 -11.59 -13.65 -2.51
N GLU A 104 -10.68 -12.69 -2.64
CA GLU A 104 -10.47 -11.91 -3.86
C GLU A 104 -9.02 -12.05 -4.36
N THR A 105 -8.84 -12.04 -5.69
CA THR A 105 -7.51 -12.00 -6.31
C THR A 105 -7.25 -10.62 -6.89
N PHE A 106 -6.28 -9.92 -6.35
CA PHE A 106 -5.81 -8.64 -6.87
C PHE A 106 -4.69 -8.82 -7.88
N SER A 107 -4.62 -7.90 -8.83
CA SER A 107 -3.58 -7.89 -9.86
C SER A 107 -2.84 -6.55 -9.90
N SER A 108 -1.54 -6.59 -10.18
CA SER A 108 -0.80 -5.38 -10.48
C SER A 108 -1.18 -4.82 -11.85
N SER A 109 -0.81 -3.56 -12.11
CA SER A 109 -1.19 -2.86 -13.34
C SER A 109 -0.61 -3.44 -14.64
N GLY A 110 0.38 -4.32 -14.60
CA GLY A 110 0.97 -4.96 -15.79
C GLY A 110 1.62 -4.00 -16.80
N THR A 111 1.97 -2.78 -16.41
CA THR A 111 2.50 -1.71 -17.29
C THR A 111 3.86 -2.02 -17.93
N THR A 112 4.55 -3.06 -17.49
CA THR A 112 5.90 -3.42 -17.97
C THR A 112 5.91 -4.45 -19.09
N GLY A 113 4.75 -4.83 -19.64
CA GLY A 113 4.65 -5.88 -20.67
C GLY A 113 4.89 -7.31 -20.16
N LYS A 114 5.16 -7.47 -18.85
CA LYS A 114 5.25 -8.78 -18.18
C LYS A 114 3.86 -9.16 -17.65
N ASP A 115 3.65 -10.44 -17.35
CA ASP A 115 2.47 -10.90 -16.64
C ASP A 115 2.28 -10.10 -15.34
N PRO A 116 1.02 -9.73 -14.98
CA PRO A 116 0.78 -9.02 -13.75
C PRO A 116 1.11 -9.90 -12.53
N VAL A 117 1.59 -9.29 -11.47
CA VAL A 117 1.60 -9.92 -10.15
C VAL A 117 0.15 -10.17 -9.75
N ARG A 118 -0.17 -11.35 -9.25
CA ARG A 118 -1.49 -11.74 -8.77
C ARG A 118 -1.38 -12.27 -7.36
N VAL A 119 -2.24 -11.75 -6.48
CA VAL A 119 -2.25 -12.15 -5.07
C VAL A 119 -3.69 -12.40 -4.62
N TYR A 120 -3.94 -13.62 -4.19
CA TYR A 120 -5.19 -14.00 -3.54
C TYR A 120 -5.19 -13.55 -2.08
N ARG A 121 -6.34 -13.08 -1.61
CA ARG A 121 -6.62 -12.71 -0.23
C ARG A 121 -7.85 -13.45 0.26
N SER A 122 -7.74 -14.18 1.37
CA SER A 122 -8.90 -14.81 2.02
C SER A 122 -9.87 -13.75 2.55
N PRO A 123 -11.11 -14.12 2.91
CA PRO A 123 -12.04 -13.20 3.58
C PRO A 123 -11.45 -12.62 4.89
N VAL A 124 -10.66 -13.39 5.62
CA VAL A 124 -9.94 -12.92 6.82
C VAL A 124 -8.87 -11.91 6.47
N ASP A 125 -8.03 -12.19 5.46
CA ASP A 125 -7.00 -11.24 4.99
C ASP A 125 -7.63 -9.93 4.50
N LEU A 126 -8.77 -9.97 3.81
CA LEU A 126 -9.49 -8.77 3.36
C LEU A 126 -9.97 -7.91 4.53
N ALA A 127 -10.51 -8.53 5.57
CA ALA A 127 -10.95 -7.80 6.76
C ALA A 127 -9.77 -7.21 7.53
N ILE A 128 -8.66 -7.95 7.66
CA ILE A 128 -7.41 -7.49 8.25
C ILE A 128 -6.85 -6.31 7.44
N MET A 129 -6.77 -6.43 6.12
CA MET A 129 -6.28 -5.38 5.22
C MET A 129 -7.07 -4.08 5.42
N LEU A 130 -8.40 -4.17 5.43
CA LEU A 130 -9.27 -3.02 5.63
C LEU A 130 -9.03 -2.35 6.98
N LYS A 131 -9.05 -3.12 8.07
CA LYS A 131 -8.92 -2.59 9.43
C LYS A 131 -7.53 -2.01 9.68
N ALA A 132 -6.48 -2.76 9.35
CA ALA A 132 -5.09 -2.37 9.61
C ALA A 132 -4.71 -1.07 8.87
N ASN A 133 -5.06 -0.96 7.58
CA ASN A 133 -4.74 0.25 6.81
C ASN A 133 -5.61 1.45 7.24
N THR A 134 -6.89 1.23 7.59
CA THR A 134 -7.75 2.30 8.11
C THR A 134 -7.22 2.85 9.43
N ASP A 135 -6.85 1.97 10.37
CA ASP A 135 -6.34 2.37 11.67
C ASP A 135 -4.98 3.09 11.55
N LEU A 136 -4.10 2.59 10.67
CA LEU A 136 -2.82 3.25 10.40
C LEU A 136 -3.05 4.67 9.84
N PHE A 137 -3.96 4.81 8.88
CA PHE A 137 -4.31 6.10 8.30
C PHE A 137 -4.91 7.04 9.35
N GLU A 138 -5.85 6.57 10.16
CA GLU A 138 -6.43 7.35 11.26
C GLU A 138 -5.39 7.76 12.30
N HIS A 139 -4.47 6.86 12.65
CA HIS A 139 -3.42 7.17 13.62
C HIS A 139 -2.48 8.26 13.11
N VAL A 140 -2.06 8.18 11.84
CA VAL A 140 -1.11 9.15 11.26
C VAL A 140 -1.77 10.49 10.95
N TYR A 141 -3.04 10.49 10.54
CA TYR A 141 -3.75 11.70 10.09
C TYR A 141 -4.85 12.17 11.07
N GLY A 142 -4.93 11.57 12.26
CA GLY A 142 -5.90 11.95 13.28
C GLY A 142 -7.33 11.79 12.79
N ASP A 143 -8.17 12.81 13.10
CA ASP A 143 -9.60 12.79 12.82
C ASP A 143 -10.00 13.10 11.36
N VAL A 144 -9.10 12.96 10.38
CA VAL A 144 -9.41 13.31 8.97
C VAL A 144 -10.56 12.46 8.45
N LEU A 145 -10.61 11.17 8.82
CA LEU A 145 -11.67 10.24 8.41
C LEU A 145 -12.82 10.21 9.43
N LYS A 146 -13.56 11.30 9.54
CA LYS A 146 -14.77 11.33 10.37
C LYS A 146 -15.92 10.61 9.69
N GLN A 147 -16.66 9.81 10.46
CA GLN A 147 -17.79 9.06 9.92
C GLN A 147 -18.91 9.98 9.43
N GLY A 148 -19.39 9.76 8.22
CA GLY A 148 -20.50 10.49 7.61
C GLY A 148 -20.18 11.92 7.18
N GLU A 149 -18.94 12.38 7.34
CA GLU A 149 -18.50 13.71 6.94
C GLU A 149 -17.53 13.62 5.75
N GLY A 150 -17.51 14.69 4.94
CA GLY A 150 -16.58 14.82 3.85
C GLY A 150 -17.04 14.23 2.53
N VAL A 151 -16.18 14.43 1.50
CA VAL A 151 -16.31 13.86 0.18
C VAL A 151 -14.94 13.56 -0.38
N ALA A 152 -14.80 12.42 -1.02
CA ALA A 152 -13.58 11.98 -1.67
C ALA A 152 -13.75 12.00 -3.19
N LEU A 153 -12.73 12.46 -3.91
CA LEU A 153 -12.57 12.24 -5.35
C LEU A 153 -11.41 11.29 -5.56
N PHE A 154 -11.69 10.16 -6.17
CA PHE A 154 -10.66 9.19 -6.52
C PHE A 154 -10.48 9.14 -8.04
N MET A 155 -9.27 9.45 -8.51
CA MET A 155 -8.93 9.42 -9.94
C MET A 155 -8.69 7.98 -10.41
N ALA A 156 -9.72 7.16 -10.25
CA ALA A 156 -9.83 5.77 -10.69
C ALA A 156 -11.22 5.54 -11.26
N ALA A 157 -11.43 4.42 -11.97
CA ALA A 157 -12.74 3.95 -12.38
C ALA A 157 -13.25 2.89 -11.38
N PRO A 158 -14.57 2.82 -11.13
CA PRO A 158 -15.14 1.92 -10.11
C PRO A 158 -14.86 0.44 -10.37
N GLU A 159 -14.76 0.03 -11.64
CA GLU A 159 -14.47 -1.36 -12.02
C GLU A 159 -13.09 -1.83 -11.60
N LEU A 160 -12.16 -0.89 -11.34
CA LEU A 160 -10.80 -1.20 -10.88
C LEU A 160 -10.76 -1.70 -9.44
N ARG A 161 -11.82 -1.50 -8.67
CA ARG A 161 -11.97 -2.02 -7.31
C ARG A 161 -11.74 -3.53 -7.24
N TYR A 162 -12.20 -4.28 -8.24
CA TYR A 162 -12.08 -5.74 -8.28
C TYR A 162 -10.73 -6.23 -8.83
N LYS A 163 -9.82 -5.32 -9.13
CA LYS A 163 -8.52 -5.64 -9.74
C LYS A 163 -7.33 -5.08 -8.99
N LEU A 164 -7.51 -3.93 -8.34
CA LEU A 164 -6.44 -3.20 -7.68
C LEU A 164 -6.69 -3.09 -6.18
N SER A 165 -5.80 -3.64 -5.38
CA SER A 165 -5.88 -3.59 -3.92
C SER A 165 -5.99 -2.16 -3.38
N PHE A 166 -5.26 -1.20 -3.96
CA PHE A 166 -5.35 0.20 -3.54
C PHE A 166 -6.74 0.80 -3.79
N VAL A 167 -7.37 0.50 -4.94
CA VAL A 167 -8.73 0.98 -5.23
C VAL A 167 -9.74 0.32 -4.30
N ALA A 168 -9.63 -1.00 -4.09
CA ALA A 168 -10.48 -1.72 -3.16
C ALA A 168 -10.36 -1.19 -1.73
N PHE A 169 -9.13 -0.95 -1.26
CA PHE A 169 -8.87 -0.40 0.07
C PHE A 169 -9.53 0.98 0.26
N VAL A 170 -9.31 1.90 -0.67
CA VAL A 170 -9.88 3.27 -0.59
C VAL A 170 -11.40 3.20 -0.57
N ASP A 171 -12.00 2.43 -1.49
CA ASP A 171 -13.46 2.28 -1.60
C ASP A 171 -14.05 1.71 -0.30
N LEU A 172 -13.54 0.58 0.18
CA LEU A 172 -14.04 -0.07 1.40
C LEU A 172 -13.84 0.80 2.65
N THR A 173 -12.70 1.51 2.74
CA THR A 173 -12.42 2.40 3.87
C THR A 173 -13.40 3.56 3.93
N LEU A 174 -13.63 4.21 2.79
CA LEU A 174 -14.53 5.37 2.71
C LEU A 174 -16.00 4.97 2.90
N ASP A 175 -16.42 3.83 2.34
CA ASP A 175 -17.75 3.25 2.55
C ASP A 175 -17.99 2.98 4.04
N LYS A 176 -17.05 2.29 4.70
CA LYS A 176 -17.12 2.02 6.14
C LYS A 176 -17.21 3.29 6.99
N LYS A 177 -16.55 4.37 6.56
CA LYS A 177 -16.58 5.66 7.25
C LYS A 177 -17.79 6.54 6.87
N GLY A 178 -18.62 6.10 5.93
CA GLY A 178 -19.77 6.85 5.43
C GLY A 178 -19.36 8.11 4.65
N ILE A 179 -18.14 8.16 4.11
CA ILE A 179 -17.65 9.28 3.31
C ILE A 179 -18.08 9.08 1.85
N GLU A 180 -18.68 10.09 1.25
CA GLU A 180 -19.10 10.04 -0.14
C GLU A 180 -17.89 9.89 -1.07
N LEU A 181 -17.81 8.77 -1.81
CA LEU A 181 -16.77 8.54 -2.80
C LEU A 181 -17.29 8.87 -4.22
N LEU A 182 -16.56 9.73 -4.91
CA LEU A 182 -16.77 10.07 -6.31
C LEU A 182 -15.61 9.50 -7.14
N TYR A 183 -15.89 8.62 -8.08
CA TYR A 183 -14.90 8.15 -9.04
C TYR A 183 -14.69 9.19 -10.13
N GLY A 184 -13.46 9.68 -10.25
CA GLY A 184 -13.08 10.75 -11.18
C GLY A 184 -12.80 10.30 -12.60
N MET A 185 -12.86 9.00 -12.87
CA MET A 185 -12.62 8.41 -14.18
C MET A 185 -13.65 7.34 -14.51
N ASP A 186 -13.89 7.15 -15.82
CA ASP A 186 -14.72 6.12 -16.41
C ASP A 186 -13.86 5.23 -17.30
N LEU A 187 -14.20 3.94 -17.42
CA LEU A 187 -13.63 3.05 -18.43
C LEU A 187 -14.38 3.22 -19.75
N GLU A 188 -13.69 3.60 -20.83
CA GLU A 188 -14.22 3.50 -22.18
C GLU A 188 -14.25 2.05 -22.63
N ASP A 189 -15.39 1.62 -23.07
CA ASP A 189 -15.77 0.33 -23.68
C ASP A 189 -15.05 -0.95 -23.23
N LYS A 190 -15.83 -1.89 -22.74
CA LYS A 190 -15.41 -3.19 -22.21
C LYS A 190 -14.84 -4.19 -23.25
N ALA A 191 -14.77 -3.81 -24.52
CA ALA A 191 -14.69 -4.78 -25.63
C ALA A 191 -13.30 -5.04 -26.23
N GLN A 192 -12.22 -4.39 -25.79
CA GLN A 192 -10.89 -4.65 -26.34
C GLN A 192 -9.90 -5.08 -25.24
N ALA A 193 -9.30 -6.25 -25.44
CA ALA A 193 -8.25 -6.86 -24.61
C ALA A 193 -6.93 -6.05 -24.69
N GLY A 194 -6.95 -4.83 -24.19
CA GLY A 194 -5.75 -4.03 -23.91
C GLY A 194 -5.61 -3.83 -22.41
N THR A 195 -4.49 -3.34 -21.95
CA THR A 195 -4.32 -2.99 -20.54
C THR A 195 -5.44 -2.02 -20.13
N PRO A 196 -6.16 -2.28 -19.01
CA PRO A 196 -7.35 -1.50 -18.58
C PRO A 196 -7.10 0.02 -18.45
N TRP A 197 -5.85 0.42 -18.37
CA TRP A 197 -5.40 1.79 -18.12
C TRP A 197 -5.39 2.69 -19.36
N GLN A 198 -5.36 2.12 -20.56
CA GLN A 198 -5.23 2.90 -21.80
C GLN A 198 -6.54 3.56 -22.22
N LYS A 199 -7.63 3.28 -21.52
CA LYS A 199 -8.98 3.76 -21.87
C LYS A 199 -9.72 4.45 -20.73
N LEU A 200 -8.98 5.09 -19.82
CA LEU A 200 -9.58 5.90 -18.76
C LEU A 200 -9.88 7.29 -19.27
N THR A 201 -11.14 7.71 -19.18
CA THR A 201 -11.57 9.08 -19.45
C THR A 201 -11.96 9.79 -18.16
N THR A 202 -11.84 11.10 -18.14
CA THR A 202 -12.20 11.89 -16.96
C THR A 202 -13.72 11.99 -16.83
N ASN A 203 -14.27 11.57 -15.69
CA ASN A 203 -15.66 11.82 -15.32
C ASN A 203 -15.82 13.29 -14.90
N LYS A 204 -16.26 14.11 -15.84
CA LYS A 204 -16.40 15.57 -15.64
C LYS A 204 -17.49 15.91 -14.63
N GLU A 205 -18.56 15.12 -14.57
CA GLU A 205 -19.68 15.32 -13.65
C GLU A 205 -19.22 15.16 -12.20
N ASN A 206 -18.57 14.04 -11.89
CA ASN A 206 -18.03 13.77 -10.56
C ASN A 206 -16.95 14.77 -10.15
N LEU A 207 -16.09 15.18 -11.09
CA LEU A 207 -15.11 16.24 -10.85
C LEU A 207 -15.79 17.55 -10.46
N LEU A 208 -16.80 17.99 -11.21
CA LEU A 208 -17.54 19.21 -10.90
C LEU A 208 -18.33 19.08 -9.58
N LYS A 209 -18.93 17.92 -9.31
CA LYS A 209 -19.61 17.63 -8.04
C LYS A 209 -18.66 17.78 -6.86
N PHE A 210 -17.45 17.20 -6.95
CA PHE A 210 -16.41 17.35 -5.92
C PHE A 210 -16.01 18.82 -5.70
N LEU A 211 -15.71 19.54 -6.79
CA LEU A 211 -15.28 20.93 -6.71
C LEU A 211 -16.35 21.84 -6.08
N LYS A 212 -17.63 21.62 -6.41
CA LYS A 212 -18.78 22.40 -5.90
C LYS A 212 -19.28 21.96 -4.53
N SER A 213 -18.90 20.76 -4.08
CA SER A 213 -19.31 20.25 -2.77
C SER A 213 -18.91 21.24 -1.66
N LYS A 214 -19.80 21.40 -0.66
CA LYS A 214 -19.53 22.15 0.58
C LYS A 214 -19.12 21.24 1.72
N LYS A 215 -19.12 19.90 1.52
CA LYS A 215 -18.69 18.94 2.53
C LYS A 215 -17.20 19.10 2.82
N GLU A 216 -16.81 18.91 4.06
CA GLU A 216 -15.43 18.95 4.55
C GLU A 216 -15.19 17.77 5.50
N PRO A 217 -14.02 17.11 5.46
CA PRO A 217 -12.90 17.37 4.56
C PRO A 217 -13.16 16.92 3.11
N LYS A 218 -12.41 17.48 2.17
CA LYS A 218 -12.29 16.94 0.82
C LYS A 218 -11.02 16.14 0.70
N LEU A 219 -11.15 14.88 0.30
CA LEU A 219 -10.04 13.95 0.13
C LEU A 219 -9.81 13.75 -1.38
N PHE A 220 -8.58 13.98 -1.84
CA PHE A 220 -8.23 13.81 -3.24
C PHE A 220 -7.26 12.63 -3.41
N PHE A 221 -7.74 11.50 -3.91
CA PHE A 221 -6.97 10.30 -4.16
C PHE A 221 -6.57 10.19 -5.63
N THR A 222 -5.28 9.99 -5.90
CA THR A 222 -4.77 9.84 -7.26
C THR A 222 -3.41 9.15 -7.28
N ALA A 223 -2.87 8.86 -8.48
CA ALA A 223 -1.45 8.54 -8.61
C ALA A 223 -0.60 9.83 -8.61
N PRO A 224 0.70 9.77 -8.25
CA PRO A 224 1.60 10.92 -8.33
C PRO A 224 1.57 11.61 -9.70
N ALA A 225 1.53 10.84 -10.79
CA ALA A 225 1.36 11.35 -12.13
C ALA A 225 0.08 12.17 -12.33
N GLY A 226 -1.02 11.78 -11.67
CA GLY A 226 -2.30 12.50 -11.76
C GLY A 226 -2.21 13.91 -11.19
N VAL A 227 -1.54 14.08 -10.05
CA VAL A 227 -1.29 15.40 -9.46
C VAL A 227 -0.42 16.26 -10.39
N HIS A 228 0.65 15.67 -10.93
CA HIS A 228 1.57 16.37 -11.84
C HIS A 228 0.86 16.86 -13.10
N ILE A 229 0.12 15.97 -13.78
CA ILE A 229 -0.63 16.31 -15.00
C ILE A 229 -1.69 17.39 -14.72
N LEU A 230 -2.38 17.30 -13.59
CA LEU A 230 -3.37 18.30 -13.19
C LEU A 230 -2.72 19.67 -12.99
N GLY A 231 -1.57 19.72 -12.31
CA GLY A 231 -0.76 20.93 -12.14
C GLY A 231 -0.35 21.54 -13.49
N GLN A 232 0.23 20.74 -14.37
CA GLN A 232 0.61 21.17 -15.72
C GLN A 232 -0.57 21.72 -16.53
N LYS A 233 -1.74 21.07 -16.44
CA LYS A 233 -2.97 21.56 -17.09
C LYS A 233 -3.37 22.93 -16.57
N PHE A 234 -3.32 23.16 -15.26
CA PHE A 234 -3.61 24.47 -14.69
C PHE A 234 -2.59 25.53 -15.09
N GLU A 235 -1.32 25.19 -15.15
CA GLU A 235 -0.25 26.11 -15.58
C GLU A 235 -0.40 26.50 -17.04
N SER A 236 -0.70 25.55 -17.91
CA SER A 236 -0.88 25.77 -19.37
C SER A 236 -2.18 26.46 -19.75
N MET A 237 -3.15 26.58 -18.85
CA MET A 237 -4.41 27.31 -19.14
C MET A 237 -4.15 28.79 -19.40
N GLY A 238 -4.59 29.31 -20.52
CA GLY A 238 -4.62 30.76 -20.78
C GLY A 238 -5.54 31.49 -19.78
N PHE A 239 -5.27 32.80 -19.59
CA PHE A 239 -5.97 33.64 -18.60
C PHE A 239 -7.51 33.55 -18.69
N GLY A 240 -8.08 33.61 -19.89
CA GLY A 240 -9.54 33.52 -20.10
C GLY A 240 -10.13 32.18 -19.64
N LYS A 241 -9.43 31.06 -19.90
CA LYS A 241 -9.86 29.73 -19.45
C LYS A 241 -9.72 29.58 -17.92
N LYS A 242 -8.64 30.11 -17.31
CA LYS A 242 -8.47 30.15 -15.85
C LYS A 242 -9.61 30.93 -15.20
N PHE A 243 -9.98 32.07 -15.77
CA PHE A 243 -11.06 32.92 -15.25
C PHE A 243 -12.43 32.23 -15.38
N ALA A 244 -12.74 31.66 -16.54
CA ALA A 244 -13.98 30.89 -16.74
C ALA A 244 -14.07 29.69 -15.82
N TYR A 245 -12.98 28.95 -15.63
CA TYR A 245 -12.93 27.81 -14.71
C TYR A 245 -13.12 28.25 -13.27
N LYS A 246 -12.52 29.38 -12.89
CA LYS A 246 -12.69 29.98 -11.55
C LYS A 246 -14.14 30.39 -11.28
N LEU A 247 -14.82 30.98 -12.26
CA LEU A 247 -16.23 31.33 -12.15
C LEU A 247 -17.15 30.10 -12.04
N ALA A 248 -16.85 29.03 -12.82
CA ALA A 248 -17.69 27.84 -12.87
C ALA A 248 -17.53 26.92 -11.66
N SER A 249 -16.32 26.83 -11.10
CA SER A 249 -15.95 25.83 -10.10
C SER A 249 -15.21 26.36 -8.88
N GLY A 250 -14.84 27.66 -8.85
CA GLY A 250 -13.99 28.24 -7.83
C GLY A 250 -12.51 27.82 -7.89
N ALA A 251 -12.12 27.00 -8.85
CA ALA A 251 -10.73 26.58 -9.06
C ALA A 251 -10.04 27.40 -10.18
N PRO A 252 -8.70 27.38 -10.33
CA PRO A 252 -7.73 27.15 -9.28
C PRO A 252 -7.63 28.31 -8.27
N PRO A 253 -7.18 28.12 -7.04
CA PRO A 253 -6.77 26.82 -6.46
C PRO A 253 -7.97 25.95 -6.08
N ILE A 254 -7.76 24.63 -6.08
CA ILE A 254 -8.76 23.67 -5.61
C ILE A 254 -8.81 23.75 -4.09
N ARG A 255 -9.99 24.01 -3.56
CA ARG A 255 -10.21 24.16 -2.11
C ARG A 255 -10.64 22.84 -1.52
N LEU A 256 -9.80 22.27 -0.67
CA LEU A 256 -10.08 21.01 0.02
C LEU A 256 -10.76 21.21 1.40
N GLY A 257 -10.81 22.46 1.89
CA GLY A 257 -11.50 22.78 3.15
C GLY A 257 -10.73 22.34 4.39
N LYS A 258 -11.45 22.25 5.53
CA LYS A 258 -10.87 21.83 6.81
C LYS A 258 -10.50 20.35 6.75
N GLY A 259 -9.26 20.02 7.15
CA GLY A 259 -8.76 18.67 7.13
C GLY A 259 -8.61 18.07 5.71
N GLY A 260 -8.70 18.92 4.67
CA GLY A 260 -8.53 18.47 3.29
C GLY A 260 -7.09 18.00 3.00
N ILE A 261 -6.94 16.90 2.25
CA ILE A 261 -5.67 16.23 2.03
C ILE A 261 -5.58 15.65 0.61
N ILE A 262 -4.38 15.60 0.05
CA ILE A 262 -4.04 14.85 -1.16
C ILE A 262 -3.40 13.55 -0.75
N VAL A 263 -3.91 12.44 -1.29
CA VAL A 263 -3.38 11.10 -1.08
C VAL A 263 -2.94 10.54 -2.41
N THR A 264 -1.67 10.17 -2.54
CA THR A 264 -1.17 9.49 -3.72
C THR A 264 -0.80 8.04 -3.41
N GLY A 265 -0.84 7.21 -4.45
CA GLY A 265 -0.40 5.83 -4.37
C GLY A 265 -0.14 5.25 -5.75
N GLY A 266 0.59 4.15 -5.80
CA GLY A 266 0.85 3.42 -7.04
C GLY A 266 2.09 3.85 -7.82
N GLY A 267 2.86 4.80 -7.36
CA GLY A 267 4.13 5.23 -7.96
C GLY A 267 3.99 5.88 -9.35
N SER A 268 5.11 6.16 -10.01
CA SER A 268 5.14 6.81 -11.34
C SER A 268 4.73 5.89 -12.47
N LYS A 269 4.99 4.61 -12.37
CA LYS A 269 4.63 3.52 -13.32
C LYS A 269 4.71 3.86 -14.81
N GLY A 270 5.62 4.74 -15.22
CA GLY A 270 5.84 5.10 -16.63
C GLY A 270 4.75 5.97 -17.29
N PHE A 271 3.82 6.54 -16.52
CA PHE A 271 2.77 7.42 -17.07
C PHE A 271 3.28 8.82 -17.44
N ALA A 272 4.34 9.30 -16.79
CA ALA A 272 4.97 10.59 -17.04
C ALA A 272 6.37 10.61 -16.43
N ASP A 273 7.23 11.47 -16.96
CA ASP A 273 8.47 11.85 -16.29
C ASP A 273 8.10 12.74 -15.09
N LEU A 274 8.19 12.17 -13.90
CA LEU A 274 7.84 12.88 -12.67
C LEU A 274 9.07 13.64 -12.15
N PRO A 275 8.88 14.85 -11.62
CA PRO A 275 9.92 15.52 -10.86
C PRO A 275 10.21 14.73 -9.57
N PRO A 276 11.35 14.99 -8.91
CA PRO A 276 11.60 14.47 -7.57
C PRO A 276 10.42 14.72 -6.63
N TYR A 277 10.14 13.78 -5.75
CA TYR A 277 8.94 13.79 -4.90
C TYR A 277 8.74 15.11 -4.10
N PRO A 278 9.77 15.73 -3.49
CA PRO A 278 9.62 17.02 -2.83
C PRO A 278 9.14 18.14 -3.76
N GLN A 279 9.61 18.14 -4.99
CA GLN A 279 9.18 19.09 -6.02
C GLN A 279 7.74 18.82 -6.49
N LEU A 280 7.34 17.53 -6.58
CA LEU A 280 5.97 17.14 -6.89
C LEU A 280 5.01 17.69 -5.82
N VAL A 281 5.33 17.51 -4.54
CA VAL A 281 4.54 18.01 -3.41
C VAL A 281 4.44 19.54 -3.46
N SER A 282 5.55 20.23 -3.60
CA SER A 282 5.59 21.71 -3.71
C SER A 282 4.77 22.21 -4.91
N ASN A 283 4.85 21.54 -6.06
CA ASN A 283 4.04 21.90 -7.23
C ASN A 283 2.55 21.67 -6.99
N ALA A 284 2.17 20.57 -6.34
CA ALA A 284 0.78 20.32 -5.98
C ALA A 284 0.21 21.41 -5.05
N GLN A 285 0.98 21.80 -4.04
CA GLN A 285 0.58 22.83 -3.06
C GLN A 285 0.31 24.20 -3.69
N LYS A 286 0.84 24.51 -4.87
CA LYS A 286 0.50 25.73 -5.62
C LYS A 286 -0.95 25.73 -6.15
N HIS A 287 -1.50 24.55 -6.38
CA HIS A 287 -2.81 24.39 -7.03
C HIS A 287 -3.92 23.93 -6.07
N PHE A 288 -3.56 23.58 -4.83
CA PHE A 288 -4.49 23.16 -3.79
C PHE A 288 -4.34 24.02 -2.56
N VAL A 289 -5.43 24.22 -1.84
CA VAL A 289 -5.45 24.91 -0.54
C VAL A 289 -6.33 24.16 0.43
N SER A 290 -5.82 24.03 1.66
CA SER A 290 -6.52 23.41 2.76
C SER A 290 -6.63 24.37 3.96
N LYS A 291 -7.39 23.96 4.95
CA LYS A 291 -7.48 24.64 6.24
C LYS A 291 -7.18 23.64 7.35
N SER A 292 -6.55 24.10 8.42
CA SER A 292 -6.44 23.33 9.64
C SER A 292 -7.84 23.08 10.24
N VAL A 293 -7.92 22.23 11.25
CA VAL A 293 -9.17 21.97 11.97
C VAL A 293 -9.74 23.27 12.58
N GLU A 294 -8.87 24.20 13.01
CA GLU A 294 -9.26 25.51 13.54
C GLU A 294 -9.67 26.51 12.45
N GLY A 295 -9.57 26.12 11.16
CA GLY A 295 -10.00 26.93 10.03
C GLY A 295 -8.95 27.89 9.47
N LYS A 296 -7.70 27.87 9.95
CA LYS A 296 -6.57 28.62 9.38
C LYS A 296 -6.13 28.00 8.06
N GLN A 297 -5.83 28.84 7.06
CA GLN A 297 -5.25 28.35 5.81
C GLN A 297 -3.87 27.77 6.06
N ILE A 298 -3.63 26.57 5.53
CA ILE A 298 -2.37 25.84 5.62
C ILE A 298 -1.96 25.36 4.23
N GLU A 299 -0.69 25.01 4.08
CA GLU A 299 -0.27 24.20 2.93
C GLU A 299 -1.07 22.90 2.91
N THR A 300 -1.50 22.49 1.72
CA THR A 300 -2.29 21.28 1.60
C THR A 300 -1.47 20.07 2.05
N PRO A 301 -1.93 19.33 3.05
CA PRO A 301 -1.29 18.09 3.45
C PRO A 301 -1.23 17.13 2.27
N PHE A 302 -0.07 16.51 2.10
CA PHE A 302 0.20 15.55 1.04
C PHE A 302 0.70 14.25 1.67
N MET A 303 0.12 13.14 1.27
CA MET A 303 0.49 11.82 1.71
C MET A 303 0.74 10.92 0.51
N ASP A 304 1.85 10.20 0.52
CA ASP A 304 2.08 9.11 -0.42
C ASP A 304 1.96 7.75 0.28
N VAL A 305 1.21 6.86 -0.35
CA VAL A 305 0.99 5.49 0.10
C VAL A 305 1.84 4.56 -0.76
N LEU A 306 2.86 3.98 -0.16
CA LEU A 306 3.59 2.87 -0.77
C LEU A 306 2.82 1.57 -0.54
N GLY A 307 1.76 1.41 -1.33
CA GLY A 307 0.95 0.20 -1.37
C GLY A 307 1.31 -0.65 -2.58
N MET A 308 1.32 -1.94 -2.39
CA MET A 308 1.64 -2.94 -3.40
C MET A 308 0.57 -4.04 -3.40
N THR A 309 0.41 -4.71 -4.54
CA THR A 309 -0.52 -5.85 -4.63
C THR A 309 -0.13 -6.97 -3.68
N GLU A 310 1.18 -7.10 -3.45
CA GLU A 310 1.81 -8.14 -2.66
C GLU A 310 1.56 -8.00 -1.17
N THR A 311 1.37 -6.77 -0.67
CA THR A 311 1.28 -6.51 0.78
C THR A 311 -0.15 -6.31 1.28
N LEU A 312 -0.45 -6.83 2.47
CA LEU A 312 -1.70 -6.55 3.18
C LEU A 312 -1.75 -5.10 3.67
N THR A 313 -0.61 -4.54 4.09
CA THR A 313 -0.56 -3.18 4.62
C THR A 313 0.41 -2.33 3.83
N ALA A 314 0.05 -1.07 3.66
CA ALA A 314 0.92 -0.09 3.03
C ALA A 314 1.91 0.51 4.05
N LEU A 315 3.01 1.08 3.52
CA LEU A 315 3.79 2.07 4.24
C LEU A 315 3.25 3.45 3.85
N ILE A 316 2.98 4.30 4.80
CA ILE A 316 2.39 5.62 4.56
C ILE A 316 3.30 6.74 5.07
N ASP A 317 3.28 7.88 4.39
CA ASP A 317 4.01 9.06 4.85
C ASP A 317 3.46 9.54 6.18
N ARG A 318 4.36 9.90 7.10
CA ARG A 318 3.98 10.62 8.31
C ARG A 318 3.48 12.02 7.94
N TYR A 319 2.46 12.50 8.64
CA TYR A 319 1.87 13.81 8.37
C TYR A 319 2.92 14.92 8.36
N GLY A 320 3.01 15.64 7.26
CA GLY A 320 3.93 16.76 7.05
C GLY A 320 5.38 16.38 6.75
N VAL A 321 5.70 15.08 6.64
CA VAL A 321 7.04 14.58 6.30
C VAL A 321 6.89 13.42 5.32
N MET A 322 7.88 13.25 4.43
CA MET A 322 7.87 12.16 3.45
C MET A 322 8.57 10.90 3.95
N ASP A 323 8.53 10.68 5.25
CA ASP A 323 9.08 9.49 5.90
C ASP A 323 7.96 8.49 6.11
N LYS A 324 8.15 7.28 5.61
CA LYS A 324 7.12 6.24 5.59
C LYS A 324 7.16 5.40 6.86
N VAL A 325 6.00 5.15 7.41
CA VAL A 325 5.81 4.24 8.54
C VAL A 325 4.99 3.03 8.12
N PRO A 326 5.41 1.80 8.47
CA PRO A 326 4.61 0.60 8.30
C PRO A 326 3.57 0.47 9.41
N HIS A 327 2.63 -0.47 9.24
CA HIS A 327 1.71 -0.87 10.32
C HIS A 327 2.49 -1.37 11.57
N PRO A 328 2.02 -1.14 12.81
CA PRO A 328 2.75 -1.50 14.04
C PRO A 328 3.22 -2.95 14.12
N LEU A 329 2.47 -3.88 13.54
CA LEU A 329 2.81 -5.31 13.53
C LEU A 329 3.59 -5.76 12.29
N ALA A 330 3.65 -4.97 11.22
CA ALA A 330 4.45 -5.30 10.05
C ALA A 330 5.95 -5.14 10.37
N GLU A 331 6.77 -5.96 9.77
CA GLU A 331 8.22 -5.81 9.82
C GLU A 331 8.72 -5.28 8.47
N ALA A 332 9.16 -4.03 8.46
CA ALA A 332 9.89 -3.45 7.34
C ALA A 332 11.37 -3.43 7.70
N PHE A 333 12.20 -3.87 6.78
CA PHE A 333 13.65 -3.94 6.94
C PHE A 333 14.35 -3.63 5.63
N LEU A 334 15.65 -3.37 5.69
CA LEU A 334 16.46 -3.15 4.49
C LEU A 334 17.42 -4.32 4.31
N LEU A 335 17.55 -4.78 3.07
CA LEU A 335 18.48 -5.81 2.66
C LEU A 335 19.69 -5.18 1.97
N ASP A 336 20.88 -5.60 2.35
CA ASP A 336 22.09 -5.25 1.62
C ASP A 336 22.01 -5.82 0.20
N PRO A 337 22.22 -5.01 -0.85
CA PRO A 337 22.08 -5.47 -2.23
C PRO A 337 23.07 -6.56 -2.65
N LEU A 338 24.15 -6.77 -1.90
CA LEU A 338 25.18 -7.75 -2.25
C LEU A 338 25.07 -9.04 -1.45
N THR A 339 24.76 -8.93 -0.15
CA THR A 339 24.73 -10.09 0.75
C THR A 339 23.32 -10.58 1.06
N PHE A 340 22.29 -9.74 0.83
CA PHE A 340 20.89 -9.96 1.25
C PHE A 340 20.70 -10.09 2.77
N GLU A 341 21.70 -9.68 3.53
CA GLU A 341 21.60 -9.59 4.97
C GLU A 341 20.82 -8.32 5.39
N PRO A 342 20.09 -8.35 6.51
CA PRO A 342 19.43 -7.17 7.03
C PRO A 342 20.44 -6.08 7.40
N ILE A 343 20.17 -4.84 6.97
CA ILE A 343 20.97 -3.65 7.32
C ILE A 343 20.45 -3.11 8.65
N GLU A 344 21.32 -3.14 9.66
CA GLU A 344 21.04 -2.58 10.99
C GLU A 344 21.52 -1.14 11.16
N GLU A 345 22.41 -0.66 10.29
CA GLU A 345 22.99 0.68 10.35
C GLU A 345 22.03 1.73 9.79
N GLU A 346 21.79 2.78 10.60
CA GLU A 346 20.94 3.91 10.24
C GLU A 346 21.56 4.74 9.11
N GLY A 347 20.73 5.17 8.14
CA GLY A 347 21.14 5.98 7.00
C GLY A 347 21.73 5.21 5.81
N MET A 348 22.03 3.92 5.97
CA MET A 348 22.49 3.08 4.86
C MET A 348 21.36 2.81 3.87
N GLU A 349 21.68 2.83 2.58
CA GLU A 349 20.74 2.43 1.52
C GLU A 349 20.65 0.92 1.42
N GLY A 350 19.43 0.41 1.31
CA GLY A 350 19.15 -1.00 1.11
C GLY A 350 17.85 -1.24 0.37
N ILE A 351 17.63 -2.49 -0.06
CA ILE A 351 16.40 -2.92 -0.70
C ILE A 351 15.33 -3.11 0.38
N LEU A 352 14.19 -2.45 0.24
CA LEU A 352 13.06 -2.64 1.15
C LEU A 352 12.60 -4.10 1.14
N GLY A 353 12.63 -4.76 2.29
CA GLY A 353 11.98 -6.02 2.58
C GLY A 353 10.74 -5.78 3.45
N ILE A 354 9.69 -6.55 3.19
CA ILE A 354 8.44 -6.47 3.95
C ILE A 354 8.04 -7.86 4.40
N PHE A 355 7.71 -7.96 5.67
CA PHE A 355 7.09 -9.13 6.26
C PHE A 355 5.85 -8.72 7.06
N ASN A 356 4.71 -9.31 6.74
CA ASN A 356 3.49 -9.14 7.49
C ASN A 356 3.19 -10.41 8.31
N PRO A 357 3.56 -10.48 9.61
CA PRO A 357 3.35 -11.65 10.45
C PRO A 357 1.88 -11.80 10.90
N PHE A 358 0.93 -11.35 10.09
CA PHE A 358 -0.50 -11.44 10.34
C PHE A 358 -1.29 -11.79 9.07
N THR A 359 -0.62 -12.36 8.06
CA THR A 359 -1.25 -12.93 6.87
C THR A 359 -1.75 -14.35 7.14
N THR A 360 -2.75 -14.78 6.40
CA THR A 360 -3.34 -16.10 6.59
C THR A 360 -3.34 -16.96 5.32
N SER A 361 -3.22 -16.37 4.14
CA SER A 361 -3.30 -17.10 2.87
C SER A 361 -1.95 -17.56 2.34
N TRP A 362 -0.88 -16.80 2.54
CA TRP A 362 0.48 -17.11 2.14
C TRP A 362 1.48 -16.36 3.02
N LEU A 363 2.69 -16.88 3.16
CA LEU A 363 3.74 -16.25 3.95
C LEU A 363 4.26 -15.01 3.22
N GLU A 364 3.80 -13.84 3.65
CA GLU A 364 4.07 -12.57 3.01
C GLU A 364 5.43 -12.01 3.43
N VAL A 365 6.48 -12.56 2.82
CA VAL A 365 7.87 -12.09 2.94
C VAL A 365 8.41 -11.82 1.55
N PHE A 366 8.63 -10.56 1.22
CA PHE A 366 9.06 -10.21 -0.15
C PHE A 366 9.80 -8.88 -0.21
N TYR A 367 10.44 -8.61 -1.34
CA TYR A 367 11.05 -7.32 -1.65
C TYR A 367 10.56 -6.81 -3.02
N PRO A 368 10.04 -5.55 -3.07
CA PRO A 368 9.48 -4.99 -4.32
C PRO A 368 10.54 -4.39 -5.25
N GLY A 369 11.78 -4.24 -4.79
CA GLY A 369 12.87 -3.59 -5.52
C GLY A 369 12.93 -2.07 -5.33
N ASP A 370 12.39 -1.56 -4.24
CA ASP A 370 12.52 -0.16 -3.85
C ASP A 370 13.72 0.02 -2.92
N ILE A 371 14.58 0.99 -3.22
CA ILE A 371 15.73 1.37 -2.40
C ILE A 371 15.31 2.45 -1.42
N MET A 372 15.61 2.22 -0.15
CA MET A 372 15.31 3.11 0.95
C MET A 372 16.48 3.27 1.90
N THR A 373 16.43 4.27 2.73
CA THR A 373 17.17 4.37 3.99
C THR A 373 16.19 4.33 5.15
N TRP A 374 16.65 4.05 6.36
CA TRP A 374 15.84 4.21 7.55
C TRP A 374 16.57 5.09 8.58
N HIS A 375 15.81 5.69 9.48
CA HIS A 375 16.32 6.38 10.65
C HIS A 375 15.44 6.09 11.86
N SER A 376 16.03 6.27 13.05
CA SER A 376 15.31 6.10 14.31
C SER A 376 14.20 7.12 14.46
N SER A 377 13.09 6.71 14.99
CA SER A 377 11.92 7.56 15.23
C SER A 377 11.34 7.32 16.62
N LYS A 378 10.76 8.39 17.21
CA LYS A 378 9.98 8.28 18.44
C LYS A 378 8.53 7.81 18.19
N GLY A 379 8.16 7.54 16.93
CA GLY A 379 6.87 6.99 16.56
C GLY A 379 6.68 5.54 17.03
N PHE A 380 5.46 5.05 16.94
CA PHE A 380 5.07 3.71 17.41
C PHE A 380 5.91 2.57 16.85
N TYR A 381 6.45 2.71 15.64
CA TYR A 381 7.26 1.67 14.99
C TYR A 381 8.73 1.70 15.40
N GLY A 382 9.22 2.83 15.90
CA GLY A 382 10.63 3.04 16.25
C GLY A 382 11.56 3.33 15.07
N LYS A 383 11.10 3.15 13.83
CA LYS A 383 11.83 3.42 12.59
C LYS A 383 10.94 4.12 11.59
N GLU A 384 11.52 4.99 10.77
CA GLU A 384 10.89 5.61 9.61
C GLU A 384 11.76 5.40 8.37
N PHE A 385 11.13 5.21 7.21
CA PHE A 385 11.79 4.81 5.96
C PHE A 385 11.68 5.92 4.93
N VAL A 386 12.82 6.29 4.34
CA VAL A 386 12.91 7.34 3.33
C VAL A 386 13.12 6.70 1.96
N TYR A 387 12.14 6.86 1.07
CA TYR A 387 12.25 6.37 -0.30
C TYR A 387 13.36 7.13 -1.06
N LYS A 388 14.22 6.40 -1.74
CA LYS A 388 15.31 6.94 -2.57
C LYS A 388 15.01 6.77 -4.05
N ARG A 389 14.87 5.54 -4.48
CA ARG A 389 14.66 5.18 -5.89
C ARG A 389 14.17 3.75 -6.02
N ARG A 390 13.76 3.39 -7.21
CA ARG A 390 13.52 1.98 -7.56
C ARG A 390 14.76 1.39 -8.22
N LEU A 391 15.02 0.10 -8.00
CA LEU A 391 16.02 -0.65 -8.74
C LEU A 391 15.74 -0.57 -10.24
N SER A 392 16.78 -0.32 -11.04
CA SER A 392 16.70 -0.45 -12.49
C SER A 392 16.52 -1.93 -12.87
N VAL A 393 15.98 -2.17 -14.06
CA VAL A 393 15.81 -3.55 -14.58
C VAL A 393 17.15 -4.30 -14.59
N LYS A 394 18.25 -3.61 -14.95
CA LYS A 394 19.60 -4.20 -14.97
C LYS A 394 20.06 -4.60 -13.57
N GLU A 395 19.94 -3.72 -12.59
CA GLU A 395 20.27 -4.01 -11.19
C GLU A 395 19.42 -5.18 -10.66
N GLY A 396 18.11 -5.20 -10.97
CA GLY A 396 17.23 -6.32 -10.62
C GLY A 396 17.67 -7.66 -11.20
N TRP A 397 18.15 -7.69 -12.45
CA TRP A 397 18.72 -8.89 -13.06
C TRP A 397 20.05 -9.32 -12.42
N ASP A 398 20.91 -8.37 -12.11
CA ASP A 398 22.19 -8.65 -11.44
C ASP A 398 21.96 -9.18 -10.03
N LEU A 399 20.98 -8.65 -9.30
CA LEU A 399 20.54 -9.15 -8.00
C LEU A 399 19.93 -10.56 -8.10
N GLN A 400 19.06 -10.80 -9.06
CA GLN A 400 18.49 -12.14 -9.30
C GLN A 400 19.58 -13.15 -9.64
N ARG A 401 20.63 -12.76 -10.38
CA ARG A 401 21.78 -13.62 -10.67
C ARG A 401 22.66 -13.86 -9.45
N ALA A 402 22.83 -12.85 -8.60
CA ALA A 402 23.63 -12.98 -7.37
C ALA A 402 22.90 -13.83 -6.31
N CYS A 403 21.57 -13.74 -6.23
CA CYS A 403 20.73 -14.56 -5.36
C CYS A 403 20.32 -15.89 -5.99
N GLY A 404 20.29 -15.96 -7.32
CA GLY A 404 19.85 -17.12 -8.11
C GLY A 404 20.63 -18.40 -7.84
N GLY A 405 21.76 -18.28 -7.15
CA GLY A 405 22.49 -19.47 -6.71
C GLY A 405 21.78 -20.26 -5.60
N THR A 406 20.94 -19.63 -4.78
CA THR A 406 20.36 -20.34 -3.62
C THR A 406 18.86 -20.59 -3.73
N LEU A 407 18.05 -19.56 -3.91
CA LEU A 407 16.58 -19.74 -3.88
C LEU A 407 16.00 -20.18 -5.23
N GLU A 408 16.44 -19.60 -6.33
CA GLU A 408 15.92 -19.95 -7.67
C GLU A 408 16.42 -21.33 -8.12
N GLU A 409 17.67 -21.70 -7.85
CA GLU A 409 18.17 -23.07 -8.07
C GLU A 409 17.49 -24.11 -7.17
N MET A 410 17.18 -23.74 -5.92
CA MET A 410 16.40 -24.59 -5.03
C MET A 410 14.95 -24.74 -5.48
N MET A 411 14.38 -23.74 -6.18
CA MET A 411 13.00 -23.73 -6.63
C MET A 411 12.79 -24.28 -8.04
N THR A 412 13.83 -24.33 -8.88
CA THR A 412 13.75 -24.84 -10.27
C THR A 412 14.22 -26.30 -10.41
N LYS A 413 14.77 -26.92 -9.37
CA LYS A 413 15.17 -28.34 -9.37
C LYS A 413 14.07 -29.31 -8.94
N GLN A 414 12.81 -29.03 -9.31
CA GLN A 414 11.71 -30.01 -9.23
C GLN A 414 11.31 -30.51 -10.61
#